data_302840cb2a8e2a506e74fd675ca69425
#
_entry.id   302840cb2a8e2a506e74fd675ca69425
#
_cell.length_a   1.000
_cell.length_b   1.000
_cell.length_c   1.000
_cell.angle_alpha   90.00
_cell.angle_beta   90.00
_cell.angle_gamma   90.00
#
_symmetry.space_group_name_H-M   'P 1'
#
loop_
_entity.id
_entity.type
_entity.pdbx_description
1 polymer ?
#
loop_
_entity_poly.entity_id
_entity_poly.type
_entity_poly.pdbx_seq_one_letter_code
_entity_poly.pdbx_strand_id
1 'polypeptide(L)'
;MSTQFKLINDPDYRPNVGIMLVDNNRRVLAGEALHYRGGWMMPQGGIDGGETTLQAMQRELFEETSLLPEQAKVVKEHDKWLSYRFKKPLIINGILYVGQRQKWFLLEYNGPLPDADKTQDREFTQFEWVTPEWLIDNTTQFKTEVYKIIFAEFNMLAS
;
A
#
# COMPACT_ATOMS: atom_id res chain seq x y z
N MET A 1 12.12 3.40 -14.37
CA MET A 1 11.64 3.91 -13.07
C MET A 1 12.74 3.71 -12.05
N SER A 2 13.08 4.73 -11.30
CA SER A 2 14.05 4.59 -10.22
C SER A 2 13.32 4.60 -8.88
N THR A 3 13.80 3.76 -7.96
CA THR A 3 13.21 3.57 -6.65
C THR A 3 14.26 3.89 -5.60
N GLN A 4 13.91 4.72 -4.62
CA GLN A 4 14.84 5.13 -3.58
C GLN A 4 14.08 5.57 -2.33
N PHE A 5 14.78 5.59 -1.20
CA PHE A 5 14.23 6.15 0.02
C PHE A 5 14.57 7.64 0.12
N LYS A 6 13.55 8.45 0.40
CA LYS A 6 13.70 9.88 0.66
C LYS A 6 13.08 10.24 1.99
N LEU A 7 13.73 11.13 2.70
CA LEU A 7 13.30 11.57 4.03
C LEU A 7 12.45 12.83 4.01
N ILE A 8 12.34 13.51 2.89
CA ILE A 8 11.83 14.87 2.85
C ILE A 8 10.67 15.08 1.93
N ASN A 9 9.93 16.16 2.24
CA ASN A 9 8.83 16.63 1.42
C ASN A 9 9.34 17.15 0.09
N ASP A 10 9.08 16.38 -0.97
CA ASP A 10 9.32 16.82 -2.32
C ASP A 10 7.95 17.07 -2.95
N PRO A 11 7.57 18.32 -3.24
CA PRO A 11 6.23 18.63 -3.73
C PRO A 11 5.91 18.02 -5.09
N ASP A 12 6.93 17.59 -5.83
CA ASP A 12 6.73 16.94 -7.13
C ASP A 12 6.37 15.46 -6.98
N TYR A 13 6.47 14.91 -5.76
CA TYR A 13 6.12 13.53 -5.46
C TYR A 13 4.85 13.49 -4.62
N ARG A 14 3.85 12.76 -5.10
CA ARG A 14 2.58 12.64 -4.38
C ARG A 14 2.79 11.86 -3.07
N PRO A 15 2.43 12.46 -1.91
CA PRO A 15 2.52 11.71 -0.65
C PRO A 15 1.43 10.65 -0.57
N ASN A 16 1.82 9.46 -0.12
CA ASN A 16 0.97 8.28 -0.12
C ASN A 16 1.34 7.40 1.06
N VAL A 17 0.39 6.58 1.52
CA VAL A 17 0.64 5.54 2.53
C VAL A 17 0.43 4.18 1.90
N GLY A 18 1.28 3.22 2.28
CA GLY A 18 1.11 1.83 1.92
C GLY A 18 0.80 1.01 3.16
N ILE A 19 -0.03 0.00 3.02
CA ILE A 19 -0.56 -0.78 4.14
C ILE A 19 -0.24 -2.25 3.92
N MET A 20 0.66 -2.78 4.75
CA MET A 20 0.98 -4.20 4.75
C MET A 20 0.28 -4.85 5.94
N LEU A 21 -0.86 -5.49 5.65
CA LEU A 21 -1.64 -6.19 6.65
C LEU A 21 -1.25 -7.66 6.62
N VAL A 22 -0.83 -8.20 7.76
CA VAL A 22 -0.20 -9.54 7.86
C VAL A 22 -1.01 -10.42 8.79
N ASP A 23 -1.23 -11.67 8.39
CA ASP A 23 -1.87 -12.68 9.24
C ASP A 23 -0.85 -13.49 10.04
N ASN A 24 -1.33 -14.46 10.85
CA ASN A 24 -0.48 -15.31 11.67
C ASN A 24 0.44 -16.23 10.86
N ASN A 25 0.15 -16.44 9.59
CA ASN A 25 0.93 -17.33 8.72
C ASN A 25 1.91 -16.54 7.84
N ARG A 26 2.17 -15.28 8.20
CA ARG A 26 3.07 -14.38 7.46
C ARG A 26 2.63 -14.17 6.00
N ARG A 27 1.33 -14.23 5.75
CA ARG A 27 0.75 -13.85 4.47
C ARG A 27 0.25 -12.43 4.56
N VAL A 28 0.23 -11.76 3.42
CA VAL A 28 -0.19 -10.37 3.33
C VAL A 28 -1.54 -10.26 2.62
N LEU A 29 -2.31 -9.24 3.00
CA LEU A 29 -3.57 -8.96 2.34
C LEU A 29 -3.29 -8.30 0.99
N ALA A 30 -3.82 -8.91 -0.07
CA ALA A 30 -3.76 -8.33 -1.41
C ALA A 30 -5.16 -8.29 -2.01
N GLY A 31 -5.43 -7.26 -2.79
CA GLY A 31 -6.65 -7.12 -3.55
C GLY A 31 -6.37 -7.14 -5.04
N GLU A 32 -7.26 -7.74 -5.82
CA GLU A 32 -7.18 -7.64 -7.27
C GLU A 32 -7.80 -6.34 -7.72
N ALA A 33 -7.02 -5.54 -8.46
CA ALA A 33 -7.45 -4.20 -8.88
C ALA A 33 -8.70 -4.27 -9.75
N LEU A 34 -9.69 -3.42 -9.45
CA LEU A 34 -10.98 -3.40 -10.13
C LEU A 34 -10.85 -3.19 -11.64
N HIS A 35 -9.91 -2.35 -12.05
CA HIS A 35 -9.73 -1.97 -13.46
C HIS A 35 -8.50 -2.61 -14.10
N TYR A 36 -7.88 -3.57 -13.42
CA TYR A 36 -6.69 -4.24 -13.94
C TYR A 36 -6.71 -5.71 -13.52
N ARG A 37 -7.39 -6.53 -14.32
CA ARG A 37 -7.51 -7.96 -14.04
C ARG A 37 -6.14 -8.63 -13.94
N GLY A 38 -5.94 -9.41 -12.88
CA GLY A 38 -4.68 -10.09 -12.62
C GLY A 38 -3.62 -9.19 -11.98
N GLY A 39 -3.92 -7.92 -11.74
CA GLY A 39 -3.04 -7.00 -11.03
C GLY A 39 -3.38 -6.96 -9.56
N TRP A 40 -2.59 -7.65 -8.74
CA TRP A 40 -2.80 -7.72 -7.30
C TRP A 40 -1.94 -6.71 -6.57
N MET A 41 -2.48 -6.10 -5.52
CA MET A 41 -1.74 -5.08 -4.78
C MET A 41 -2.17 -4.99 -3.33
N MET A 42 -1.28 -4.49 -2.49
CA MET A 42 -1.61 -4.13 -1.11
C MET A 42 -2.39 -2.81 -1.10
N PRO A 43 -3.26 -2.59 -0.10
CA PRO A 43 -3.97 -1.32 0.02
C PRO A 43 -3.00 -0.15 0.13
N GLN A 44 -3.38 0.95 -0.49
CA GLN A 44 -2.61 2.19 -0.45
C GLN A 44 -3.51 3.38 -0.79
N GLY A 45 -3.07 4.56 -0.45
CA GLY A 45 -3.82 5.76 -0.82
C GLY A 45 -3.09 7.04 -0.50
N GLY A 46 -3.60 8.15 -1.02
CA GLY A 46 -3.01 9.46 -0.84
C GLY A 46 -3.18 10.00 0.58
N ILE A 47 -2.30 10.92 0.96
CA ILE A 47 -2.40 11.63 2.22
C ILE A 47 -3.09 12.96 1.93
N ASP A 48 -4.19 13.22 2.64
CA ASP A 48 -4.92 14.48 2.48
C ASP A 48 -4.28 15.58 3.32
N GLY A 49 -4.48 16.82 2.92
CA GLY A 49 -3.93 17.97 3.63
C GLY A 49 -4.32 17.97 5.10
N GLY A 50 -3.34 18.15 5.97
CA GLY A 50 -3.55 18.19 7.41
C GLY A 50 -3.55 16.84 8.11
N GLU A 51 -3.55 15.74 7.36
CA GLU A 51 -3.46 14.40 7.97
C GLU A 51 -2.02 14.06 8.35
N THR A 52 -1.87 13.36 9.49
CA THR A 52 -0.63 12.63 9.77
C THR A 52 -0.60 11.38 8.90
N THR A 53 0.57 10.76 8.77
CA THR A 53 0.68 9.48 8.05
C THR A 53 -0.20 8.41 8.69
N LEU A 54 -0.26 8.36 10.03
CA LEU A 54 -1.12 7.40 10.73
C LEU A 54 -2.59 7.64 10.43
N GLN A 55 -3.04 8.89 10.44
CA GLN A 55 -4.44 9.22 10.13
C GLN A 55 -4.79 8.83 8.70
N ALA A 56 -3.90 9.12 7.75
CA ALA A 56 -4.10 8.73 6.35
C ALA A 56 -4.19 7.22 6.20
N MET A 57 -3.30 6.48 6.88
CA MET A 57 -3.32 5.02 6.84
C MET A 57 -4.62 4.47 7.38
N GLN A 58 -5.09 4.97 8.52
CA GLN A 58 -6.35 4.50 9.12
C GLN A 58 -7.55 4.80 8.22
N ARG A 59 -7.58 5.97 7.61
CA ARG A 59 -8.66 6.35 6.69
C ARG A 59 -8.65 5.46 5.45
N GLU A 60 -7.50 5.29 4.81
CA GLU A 60 -7.38 4.45 3.61
C GLU A 60 -7.70 2.98 3.91
N LEU A 61 -7.26 2.48 5.06
CA LEU A 61 -7.58 1.11 5.47
C LEU A 61 -9.09 0.92 5.55
N PHE A 62 -9.79 1.87 6.18
CA PHE A 62 -11.25 1.80 6.29
C PHE A 62 -11.92 1.93 4.92
N GLU A 63 -11.51 2.89 4.10
CA GLU A 63 -12.12 3.12 2.80
C GLU A 63 -12.00 1.91 1.88
N GLU A 64 -10.86 1.21 1.93
CA GLU A 64 -10.59 0.11 1.02
C GLU A 64 -10.95 -1.27 1.57
N THR A 65 -11.00 -1.44 2.89
CA THR A 65 -11.23 -2.76 3.51
C THR A 65 -12.39 -2.79 4.51
N SER A 66 -12.91 -1.65 4.92
CA SER A 66 -13.90 -1.48 6.00
C SER A 66 -13.36 -1.85 7.39
N LEU A 67 -12.05 -2.03 7.54
CA LEU A 67 -11.47 -2.29 8.85
C LEU A 67 -11.30 -1.00 9.65
N LEU A 68 -11.76 -1.04 10.91
CA LEU A 68 -11.58 0.05 11.86
C LEU A 68 -10.18 0.00 12.47
N PRO A 69 -9.66 1.13 12.98
CA PRO A 69 -8.33 1.16 13.58
C PRO A 69 -8.11 0.12 14.67
N GLU A 70 -9.13 -0.13 15.49
CA GLU A 70 -9.03 -1.09 16.60
C GLU A 70 -9.04 -2.55 16.16
N GLN A 71 -9.34 -2.84 14.91
CA GLN A 71 -9.39 -4.21 14.40
C GLN A 71 -8.03 -4.72 13.93
N ALA A 72 -7.08 -3.83 13.68
CA ALA A 72 -5.75 -4.20 13.21
C ALA A 72 -4.69 -3.50 14.06
N LYS A 73 -3.67 -4.25 14.46
CA LYS A 73 -2.63 -3.73 15.34
C LYS A 73 -1.48 -3.18 14.50
N VAL A 74 -1.15 -1.91 14.70
CA VAL A 74 0.04 -1.31 14.07
C VAL A 74 1.28 -1.87 14.75
N VAL A 75 2.11 -2.56 13.99
CA VAL A 75 3.38 -3.11 14.49
C VAL A 75 4.49 -2.11 14.27
N LYS A 76 4.53 -1.48 13.10
CA LYS A 76 5.58 -0.55 12.77
C LYS A 76 5.16 0.39 11.66
N GLU A 77 5.57 1.65 11.77
CA GLU A 77 5.61 2.58 10.65
C GLU A 77 7.08 2.62 10.19
N HIS A 78 7.33 2.39 8.89
CA HIS A 78 8.69 2.42 8.38
C HIS A 78 9.27 3.83 8.53
N ASP A 79 10.54 3.93 8.89
CA ASP A 79 11.18 5.21 9.22
C ASP A 79 11.32 6.13 8.03
N LYS A 80 11.43 5.58 6.83
CA LYS A 80 11.79 6.34 5.63
C LYS A 80 10.67 6.35 4.63
N TRP A 81 10.66 7.36 3.77
CA TRP A 81 9.77 7.40 2.62
C TRP A 81 10.40 6.65 1.46
N LEU A 82 9.63 5.74 0.86
CA LEU A 82 10.03 5.05 -0.35
C LEU A 82 9.51 5.84 -1.54
N SER A 83 10.39 6.38 -2.35
CA SER A 83 10.00 7.21 -3.49
C SER A 83 10.35 6.54 -4.80
N TYR A 84 9.52 6.76 -5.81
CA TYR A 84 9.76 6.28 -7.15
C TYR A 84 9.14 7.25 -8.17
N ARG A 85 9.68 7.24 -9.39
CA ARG A 85 9.19 8.12 -10.45
C ARG A 85 8.21 7.35 -11.34
N PHE A 86 7.17 8.06 -11.79
CA PHE A 86 6.29 7.54 -12.84
C PHE A 86 7.03 7.53 -14.18
N LYS A 87 6.61 6.66 -15.10
CA LYS A 87 7.13 6.69 -16.47
C LYS A 87 6.87 8.04 -17.12
N LYS A 88 5.67 8.60 -16.88
CA LYS A 88 5.28 9.93 -17.33
C LYS A 88 4.65 10.67 -16.17
N PRO A 89 4.86 11.99 -16.05
CA PRO A 89 4.17 12.75 -15.01
C PRO A 89 2.66 12.58 -15.11
N LEU A 90 1.99 12.58 -13.95
CA LEU A 90 0.55 12.41 -13.84
C LEU A 90 -0.07 13.63 -13.17
N ILE A 91 -1.26 14.01 -13.64
CA ILE A 91 -2.07 15.03 -12.96
C ILE A 91 -3.08 14.31 -12.08
N ILE A 92 -3.01 14.57 -10.78
CA ILE A 92 -3.91 13.98 -9.79
C ILE A 92 -4.52 15.14 -8.99
N ASN A 93 -5.84 15.26 -9.02
CA ASN A 93 -6.57 16.36 -8.36
C ASN A 93 -6.02 17.75 -8.77
N GLY A 94 -5.68 17.91 -10.06
CA GLY A 94 -5.21 19.17 -10.60
C GLY A 94 -3.74 19.48 -10.35
N ILE A 95 -3.00 18.58 -9.71
CA ILE A 95 -1.57 18.78 -9.40
C ILE A 95 -0.74 17.82 -10.24
N LEU A 96 0.33 18.34 -10.84
CA LEU A 96 1.26 17.53 -11.63
C LEU A 96 2.30 16.89 -10.73
N TYR A 97 2.37 15.56 -10.74
CA TYR A 97 3.36 14.81 -9.98
C TYR A 97 4.27 14.02 -10.92
N VAL A 98 5.56 14.01 -10.61
CA VAL A 98 6.55 13.23 -11.37
C VAL A 98 6.76 11.84 -10.79
N GLY A 99 6.27 11.60 -9.58
CA GLY A 99 6.41 10.33 -8.89
C GLY A 99 5.56 10.30 -7.64
N GLN A 100 5.84 9.33 -6.80
CA GLN A 100 5.11 9.11 -5.56
C GLN A 100 6.11 8.80 -4.45
N ARG A 101 5.83 9.25 -3.24
CA ARG A 101 6.57 8.89 -2.04
C ARG A 101 5.62 8.23 -1.06
N GLN A 102 6.01 7.07 -0.54
CA GLN A 102 5.14 6.26 0.29
C GLN A 102 5.73 6.05 1.68
N LYS A 103 4.86 6.20 2.68
CA LYS A 103 5.16 5.82 4.05
C LYS A 103 4.44 4.51 4.31
N TRP A 104 5.19 3.46 4.58
CA TRP A 104 4.63 2.11 4.73
C TRP A 104 4.37 1.76 6.18
N PHE A 105 3.25 1.07 6.42
CA PHE A 105 2.86 0.56 7.75
C PHE A 105 2.74 -0.95 7.69
N LEU A 106 3.22 -1.60 8.75
CA LEU A 106 3.05 -3.03 8.99
C LEU A 106 2.01 -3.20 10.08
N LEU A 107 0.93 -3.93 9.78
CA LEU A 107 -0.16 -4.20 10.73
C LEU A 107 -0.41 -5.69 10.82
N GLU A 108 -0.82 -6.14 12.01
CA GLU A 108 -1.28 -7.52 12.23
C GLU A 108 -2.80 -7.56 12.26
N TYR A 109 -3.37 -8.55 11.57
CA TYR A 109 -4.81 -8.75 11.53
C TYR A 109 -5.11 -10.23 11.30
N ASN A 110 -5.93 -10.81 12.18
CA ASN A 110 -6.29 -12.22 12.15
C ASN A 110 -7.79 -12.48 11.99
N GLY A 111 -8.52 -11.48 11.54
CA GLY A 111 -9.94 -11.62 11.29
C GLY A 111 -10.24 -12.16 9.89
N PRO A 112 -11.53 -12.21 9.53
CA PRO A 112 -11.92 -12.68 8.20
C PRO A 112 -11.47 -11.75 7.10
N LEU A 113 -11.35 -12.28 5.88
CA LEU A 113 -11.05 -11.45 4.71
C LEU A 113 -12.09 -10.34 4.56
N PRO A 114 -11.66 -9.13 4.25
CA PRO A 114 -12.62 -8.08 3.93
C PRO A 114 -13.46 -8.44 2.71
N ASP A 115 -14.70 -7.93 2.68
CA ASP A 115 -15.59 -8.11 1.53
C ASP A 115 -15.40 -6.92 0.60
N ALA A 116 -14.81 -7.17 -0.57
CA ALA A 116 -14.51 -6.11 -1.54
C ALA A 116 -15.77 -5.41 -2.07
N ASP A 117 -16.93 -6.07 -2.03
CA ASP A 117 -18.18 -5.49 -2.49
C ASP A 117 -18.82 -4.53 -1.50
N LYS A 118 -18.33 -4.51 -0.25
CA LYS A 118 -18.92 -3.74 0.84
C LYS A 118 -18.03 -2.60 1.34
N THR A 119 -16.96 -2.31 0.63
CA THR A 119 -16.08 -1.21 1.01
C THR A 119 -16.61 0.15 0.55
N GLN A 120 -16.23 1.21 1.25
CA GLN A 120 -16.63 2.57 0.91
C GLN A 120 -16.15 2.95 -0.49
N ASP A 121 -14.87 2.72 -0.75
CA ASP A 121 -14.24 2.98 -2.05
C ASP A 121 -13.91 1.63 -2.68
N ARG A 122 -14.65 1.27 -3.72
CA ARG A 122 -14.42 -0.02 -4.34
C ARG A 122 -13.24 0.04 -5.30
N GLU A 123 -12.07 -0.33 -4.77
CA GLU A 123 -10.81 -0.38 -5.53
C GLU A 123 -10.48 -1.79 -6.01
N PHE A 124 -11.09 -2.81 -5.42
CA PHE A 124 -10.74 -4.21 -5.64
C PHE A 124 -11.95 -5.06 -5.97
N THR A 125 -11.74 -6.11 -6.76
CA THR A 125 -12.79 -7.10 -7.05
C THR A 125 -12.88 -8.14 -5.95
N GLN A 126 -11.76 -8.46 -5.31
CA GLN A 126 -11.66 -9.47 -4.25
C GLN A 126 -10.38 -9.27 -3.46
N PHE A 127 -10.34 -9.87 -2.28
CA PHE A 127 -9.14 -9.93 -1.43
C PHE A 127 -8.71 -11.37 -1.22
N GLU A 128 -7.40 -11.57 -1.02
CA GLU A 128 -6.82 -12.85 -0.67
C GLU A 128 -5.64 -12.65 0.28
N TRP A 129 -5.37 -13.69 1.09
CA TRP A 129 -4.13 -13.78 1.84
C TRP A 129 -3.11 -14.49 0.97
N VAL A 130 -2.01 -13.82 0.67
CA VAL A 130 -0.98 -14.32 -0.26
C VAL A 130 0.40 -14.23 0.36
N THR A 131 1.33 -15.05 -0.15
CA THR A 131 2.72 -14.90 0.27
C THR A 131 3.33 -13.66 -0.38
N PRO A 132 4.33 -13.02 0.27
CA PRO A 132 5.04 -11.92 -0.37
C PRO A 132 5.61 -12.29 -1.74
N GLU A 133 6.19 -13.48 -1.86
CA GLU A 133 6.76 -13.97 -3.12
C GLU A 133 5.71 -14.07 -4.22
N TRP A 134 4.53 -14.61 -3.89
CA TRP A 134 3.44 -14.68 -4.86
C TRP A 134 3.01 -13.28 -5.32
N LEU A 135 2.93 -12.35 -4.39
CA LEU A 135 2.49 -10.99 -4.72
C LEU A 135 3.49 -10.28 -5.64
N ILE A 136 4.78 -10.45 -5.40
CA ILE A 136 5.82 -9.91 -6.29
C ILE A 136 5.61 -10.39 -7.73
N ASP A 137 5.27 -11.67 -7.88
CA ASP A 137 5.08 -12.27 -9.21
C ASP A 137 3.72 -11.92 -9.84
N ASN A 138 2.75 -11.45 -9.07
CA ASN A 138 1.39 -11.22 -9.54
C ASN A 138 0.93 -9.77 -9.43
N THR A 139 1.79 -8.87 -9.03
CA THR A 139 1.50 -7.44 -9.04
C THR A 139 1.82 -6.83 -10.40
N THR A 140 1.43 -5.58 -10.60
CA THR A 140 1.80 -4.87 -11.82
C THR A 140 3.31 -4.66 -11.85
N GLN A 141 3.90 -4.68 -13.05
CA GLN A 141 5.34 -4.50 -13.21
C GLN A 141 5.85 -3.22 -12.53
N PHE A 142 5.03 -2.20 -12.52
CA PHE A 142 5.32 -0.93 -11.86
C PHE A 142 5.61 -1.09 -10.36
N LYS A 143 4.88 -1.99 -9.67
CA LYS A 143 4.99 -2.16 -8.22
C LYS A 143 5.98 -3.24 -7.78
N THR A 144 6.48 -4.04 -8.71
CA THR A 144 7.36 -5.18 -8.39
C THR A 144 8.57 -4.76 -7.56
N GLU A 145 9.30 -3.74 -8.01
CA GLU A 145 10.50 -3.29 -7.29
C GLU A 145 10.16 -2.65 -5.95
N VAL A 146 9.08 -1.89 -5.89
CA VAL A 146 8.62 -1.28 -4.63
C VAL A 146 8.33 -2.37 -3.61
N TYR A 147 7.61 -3.41 -4.01
CA TYR A 147 7.26 -4.51 -3.09
C TYR A 147 8.48 -5.31 -2.65
N LYS A 148 9.42 -5.57 -3.55
CA LYS A 148 10.67 -6.25 -3.17
C LYS A 148 11.39 -5.49 -2.05
N ILE A 149 11.48 -4.18 -2.18
CA ILE A 149 12.16 -3.34 -1.20
C ILE A 149 11.41 -3.36 0.13
N ILE A 150 10.12 -3.10 0.12
CA ILE A 150 9.37 -2.99 1.38
C ILE A 150 9.23 -4.34 2.10
N PHE A 151 9.09 -5.44 1.36
CA PHE A 151 9.09 -6.75 1.98
C PHE A 151 10.43 -7.06 2.66
N ALA A 152 11.54 -6.70 2.02
CA ALA A 152 12.87 -6.87 2.62
C ALA A 152 13.02 -6.00 3.88
N GLU A 153 12.55 -4.76 3.84
CA GLU A 153 12.63 -3.84 4.98
C GLU A 153 11.82 -4.31 6.18
N PHE A 154 10.71 -5.00 5.96
CA PHE A 154 9.89 -5.57 7.03
C PHE A 154 10.21 -7.05 7.32
N ASN A 155 11.30 -7.59 6.76
CA ASN A 155 11.72 -8.98 6.95
C ASN A 155 10.63 -9.99 6.58
N MET A 156 9.93 -9.74 5.48
CA MET A 156 8.83 -10.57 5.04
C MET A 156 9.20 -11.59 3.96
N LEU A 157 10.40 -11.50 3.40
CA LEU A 157 10.85 -12.45 2.39
C LEU A 157 11.48 -13.68 3.05
N ALA A 158 11.30 -14.84 2.41
CA ALA A 158 11.95 -16.07 2.86
C ALA A 158 13.46 -15.93 2.73
N SER A 159 14.17 -16.45 3.73
CA SER A 159 15.64 -16.43 3.75
C SER A 159 16.22 -17.55 2.88
#